data_fc35cec0426fe4388d0c564d4b68bace
#
_entry.id   fc35cec0426fe4388d0c564d4b68bace
#
_cell.length_a   1.000
_cell.length_b   1.000
_cell.length_c   1.000
_cell.angle_alpha   90.00
_cell.angle_beta   90.00
_cell.angle_gamma   90.00
#
_symmetry.space_group_name_H-M   'P 1'
#
loop_
_entity.id
_entity.type
_entity.pdbx_description
1 polymer ?
#
loop_
_entity_poly.entity_id
_entity_poly.type
_entity_poly.pdbx_seq_one_letter_code
_entity_poly.pdbx_strand_id
1 'polypeptide(L)'
;MVLAALLLSVSVNAQKAVGSWSLQPKAGINIATMTNDDDAKTRIGLVAGAEVDYQATPQFSISAGALYSQQGSEAKVDGVNGTLKMDYVNVPILVNFHVANGLALKAGIQPGFLINDKVEVSTNGVSAEIGLKESYRAAGVDADIPSLDFSIPLGISYEFSHVVLEARYNLSLTNAISILGESTKHSVFQLTLGYKFGL
;
A
#
# COMPACT_ATOMS: atom_id res chain seq x y z
N MET A 1 -8.48 -24.21 -16.30
CA MET A 1 -7.36 -24.28 -17.27
C MET A 1 -7.55 -23.41 -18.52
N VAL A 2 -8.76 -22.97 -18.88
CA VAL A 2 -9.02 -22.13 -20.09
C VAL A 2 -8.59 -20.66 -19.89
N LEU A 3 -8.63 -20.12 -18.66
CA LEU A 3 -8.26 -18.73 -18.39
C LEU A 3 -6.74 -18.47 -18.49
N ALA A 4 -5.91 -19.49 -18.21
CA ALA A 4 -4.45 -19.40 -18.33
C ALA A 4 -3.97 -19.44 -19.80
N ALA A 5 -4.74 -20.06 -20.70
CA ALA A 5 -4.41 -20.15 -22.12
C ALA A 5 -4.75 -18.86 -22.89
N LEU A 6 -5.70 -18.07 -22.41
CA LEU A 6 -6.08 -16.77 -23.03
C LEU A 6 -5.06 -15.65 -22.74
N LEU A 7 -4.25 -15.77 -21.69
CA LEU A 7 -3.22 -14.79 -21.34
C LEU A 7 -1.92 -14.95 -22.16
N LEU A 8 -1.75 -16.07 -22.85
CA LEU A 8 -0.51 -16.39 -23.60
C LEU A 8 -0.55 -15.99 -25.09
N SER A 9 -1.68 -15.49 -25.60
CA SER A 9 -1.85 -15.26 -27.04
C SER A 9 -1.77 -13.79 -27.50
N VAL A 10 -1.48 -12.84 -26.59
CA VAL A 10 -1.30 -11.43 -26.99
C VAL A 10 0.18 -11.08 -26.93
N SER A 11 0.91 -11.51 -27.96
CA SER A 11 2.27 -11.07 -28.22
C SER A 11 2.25 -9.65 -28.81
N VAL A 12 2.02 -8.65 -27.99
CA VAL A 12 2.39 -7.29 -28.36
C VAL A 12 3.75 -7.04 -27.72
N ASN A 13 4.76 -6.92 -28.57
CA ASN A 13 6.13 -6.60 -28.18
C ASN A 13 6.19 -5.21 -27.56
N ALA A 14 5.98 -5.12 -26.27
CA ALA A 14 6.19 -3.93 -25.48
C ALA A 14 7.41 -4.10 -24.56
N GLN A 15 8.50 -4.69 -25.08
CA GLN A 15 9.78 -4.56 -24.42
C GLN A 15 10.21 -3.10 -24.53
N LYS A 16 10.22 -2.39 -23.41
CA LYS A 16 10.72 -1.03 -23.35
C LYS A 16 12.19 -1.01 -23.72
N ALA A 17 12.58 0.01 -24.49
CA ALA A 17 13.97 0.21 -24.82
C ALA A 17 14.80 0.39 -23.54
N VAL A 18 15.94 -0.28 -23.45
CA VAL A 18 16.88 -0.07 -22.35
C VAL A 18 17.31 1.40 -22.31
N GLY A 19 17.33 1.98 -21.11
CA GLY A 19 17.60 3.41 -20.91
C GLY A 19 16.33 4.29 -20.97
N SER A 20 15.15 3.72 -21.29
CA SER A 20 13.91 4.50 -21.32
C SER A 20 13.36 4.78 -19.93
N TRP A 21 12.72 5.93 -19.81
CA TRP A 21 11.96 6.34 -18.62
C TRP A 21 10.47 6.25 -18.90
N SER A 22 9.70 6.01 -17.87
CA SER A 22 8.25 6.10 -17.94
C SER A 22 7.66 6.60 -16.64
N LEU A 23 6.54 7.32 -16.74
CA LEU A 23 5.74 7.78 -15.61
C LEU A 23 4.46 6.94 -15.53
N GLN A 24 4.13 6.47 -14.35
CA GLN A 24 2.95 5.65 -14.08
C GLN A 24 2.10 6.27 -12.97
N PRO A 25 1.16 7.20 -13.26
CA PRO A 25 0.10 7.49 -12.33
C PRO A 25 -0.73 6.22 -12.09
N LYS A 26 -1.15 6.02 -10.84
CA LYS A 26 -1.93 4.86 -10.40
C LYS A 26 -2.88 5.23 -9.27
N ALA A 27 -3.99 4.51 -9.20
CA ALA A 27 -4.92 4.57 -8.09
C ALA A 27 -5.48 3.17 -7.81
N GLY A 28 -6.01 2.96 -6.61
CA GLY A 28 -6.53 1.67 -6.21
C GLY A 28 -7.01 1.64 -4.78
N ILE A 29 -7.01 0.44 -4.23
CA ILE A 29 -7.45 0.16 -2.87
C ILE A 29 -6.36 -0.52 -2.05
N ASN A 30 -6.34 -0.20 -0.77
CA ASN A 30 -5.62 -0.91 0.27
C ASN A 30 -6.60 -1.76 1.06
N ILE A 31 -6.22 -2.97 1.35
CA ILE A 31 -6.86 -3.88 2.30
C ILE A 31 -5.87 -3.98 3.45
N ALA A 32 -6.08 -3.14 4.48
CA ALA A 32 -5.14 -2.96 5.59
C ALA A 32 -5.66 -3.64 6.86
N THR A 33 -4.77 -4.26 7.60
CA THR A 33 -5.01 -4.78 8.94
C THR A 33 -3.80 -4.54 9.83
N MET A 34 -3.96 -4.71 11.13
CA MET A 34 -2.87 -4.71 12.08
C MET A 34 -2.59 -6.14 12.56
N THR A 35 -1.32 -6.48 12.69
CA THR A 35 -0.88 -7.75 13.27
C THR A 35 -0.85 -7.65 14.80
N ASN A 36 -0.98 -8.80 15.50
CA ASN A 36 -0.98 -8.91 16.97
C ASN A 36 -2.16 -8.16 17.65
N ASP A 37 -3.30 -8.06 16.95
CA ASP A 37 -4.54 -7.54 17.50
C ASP A 37 -5.67 -8.44 16.99
N ASP A 38 -6.14 -9.33 17.87
CA ASP A 38 -7.14 -10.35 17.52
C ASP A 38 -8.52 -9.73 17.23
N ASP A 39 -8.79 -8.52 17.68
CA ASP A 39 -10.04 -7.77 17.46
C ASP A 39 -9.97 -6.86 16.22
N ALA A 40 -8.78 -6.67 15.64
CA ALA A 40 -8.60 -5.82 14.48
C ALA A 40 -9.25 -6.42 13.22
N LYS A 41 -10.20 -5.70 12.67
CA LYS A 41 -10.80 -6.02 11.36
C LYS A 41 -10.09 -5.27 10.25
N THR A 42 -10.19 -5.84 9.07
CA THR A 42 -9.65 -5.27 7.86
C THR A 42 -10.36 -3.95 7.52
N ARG A 43 -9.57 -2.90 7.29
CA ARG A 43 -10.04 -1.63 6.74
C ARG A 43 -9.74 -1.56 5.25
N ILE A 44 -10.72 -1.11 4.46
CA ILE A 44 -10.52 -0.78 3.05
C ILE A 44 -10.25 0.71 2.95
N GLY A 45 -9.08 1.07 2.40
CA GLY A 45 -8.65 2.44 2.16
C GLY A 45 -8.33 2.70 0.70
N LEU A 46 -8.10 3.95 0.35
CA LEU A 46 -7.68 4.36 -0.98
C LEU A 46 -6.16 4.47 -1.05
N VAL A 47 -5.62 4.23 -2.24
CA VAL A 47 -4.24 4.53 -2.60
C VAL A 47 -4.20 5.23 -3.94
N ALA A 48 -3.43 6.32 -4.04
CA ALA A 48 -3.24 7.04 -5.30
C ALA A 48 -1.90 7.75 -5.32
N GLY A 49 -1.31 7.88 -6.51
CA GLY A 49 -0.05 8.59 -6.70
C GLY A 49 0.61 8.27 -8.03
N ALA A 50 1.92 8.37 -8.10
CA ALA A 50 2.67 8.07 -9.30
C ALA A 50 4.04 7.44 -8.98
N GLU A 51 4.51 6.60 -9.89
CA GLU A 51 5.87 6.03 -9.89
C GLU A 51 6.56 6.38 -11.21
N VAL A 52 7.85 6.65 -11.15
CA VAL A 52 8.74 6.76 -12.31
C VAL A 52 9.51 5.45 -12.40
N ASP A 53 9.62 4.90 -13.60
CA ASP A 53 10.27 3.64 -13.88
C ASP A 53 11.40 3.87 -14.89
N TYR A 54 12.58 3.32 -14.63
CA TYR A 54 13.75 3.33 -15.49
C TYR A 54 14.10 1.91 -15.92
N GLN A 55 14.08 1.65 -17.23
CA GLN A 55 14.43 0.35 -17.79
C GLN A 55 15.95 0.19 -17.87
N ALA A 56 16.54 -0.50 -16.88
CA ALA A 56 18.00 -0.66 -16.78
C ALA A 56 18.53 -1.75 -17.71
N THR A 57 17.78 -2.85 -17.87
CA THR A 57 18.09 -3.96 -18.80
C THR A 57 16.78 -4.47 -19.41
N PRO A 58 16.79 -5.37 -20.40
CA PRO A 58 15.54 -5.95 -20.92
C PRO A 58 14.71 -6.66 -19.84
N GLN A 59 15.34 -7.18 -18.80
CA GLN A 59 14.69 -7.96 -17.74
C GLN A 59 14.48 -7.19 -16.43
N PHE A 60 15.22 -6.08 -16.20
CA PHE A 60 15.16 -5.34 -14.95
C PHE A 60 14.87 -3.87 -15.17
N SER A 61 13.96 -3.35 -14.38
CA SER A 61 13.76 -1.92 -14.22
C SER A 61 13.75 -1.55 -12.74
N ILE A 62 13.96 -0.26 -12.47
CA ILE A 62 13.93 0.32 -11.13
C ILE A 62 12.84 1.38 -11.14
N SER A 63 11.94 1.32 -10.17
CA SER A 63 10.90 2.33 -10.00
C SER A 63 10.99 3.00 -8.64
N ALA A 64 10.67 4.29 -8.62
CA ALA A 64 10.51 5.08 -7.41
C ALA A 64 9.30 6.02 -7.57
N GLY A 65 8.62 6.33 -6.47
CA GLY A 65 7.44 7.17 -6.56
C GLY A 65 6.96 7.72 -5.23
N ALA A 66 5.79 8.35 -5.25
CA ALA A 66 5.08 8.81 -4.08
C ALA A 66 3.61 8.42 -4.18
N LEU A 67 3.09 7.78 -3.14
CA LEU A 67 1.73 7.28 -3.06
C LEU A 67 1.08 7.78 -1.77
N TYR A 68 -0.03 8.49 -1.86
CA TYR A 68 -0.96 8.66 -0.74
C TYR A 68 -1.63 7.31 -0.46
N SER A 69 -1.65 6.89 0.78
CA SER A 69 -2.07 5.55 1.19
C SER A 69 -2.86 5.61 2.48
N GLN A 70 -4.15 5.30 2.42
CA GLN A 70 -5.00 5.14 3.58
C GLN A 70 -4.83 3.74 4.15
N GLN A 71 -4.49 3.66 5.44
CA GLN A 71 -4.24 2.43 6.18
C GLN A 71 -4.93 2.48 7.55
N GLY A 72 -4.73 1.46 8.37
CA GLY A 72 -5.30 1.34 9.69
C GLY A 72 -6.14 0.08 9.86
N SER A 73 -7.05 0.10 10.81
CA SER A 73 -7.93 -1.04 11.12
C SER A 73 -9.31 -0.58 11.54
N GLU A 74 -10.26 -1.51 11.56
CA GLU A 74 -11.59 -1.32 12.12
C GLU A 74 -11.75 -2.25 13.32
N ALA A 75 -12.50 -1.80 14.32
CA ALA A 75 -12.91 -2.60 15.47
C ALA A 75 -14.39 -2.39 15.73
N LYS A 76 -15.08 -3.41 16.18
CA LYS A 76 -16.49 -3.32 16.56
C LYS A 76 -16.68 -3.96 17.93
N VAL A 77 -17.06 -3.15 18.92
CA VAL A 77 -17.29 -3.59 20.29
C VAL A 77 -18.67 -3.10 20.71
N ASP A 78 -19.55 -4.01 21.15
CA ASP A 78 -20.87 -3.73 21.72
C ASP A 78 -21.76 -2.76 20.90
N GLY A 79 -21.71 -2.86 19.56
CA GLY A 79 -22.50 -2.01 18.67
C GLY A 79 -21.87 -0.64 18.36
N VAL A 80 -20.72 -0.33 18.93
CA VAL A 80 -19.87 0.83 18.60
C VAL A 80 -18.85 0.44 17.55
N ASN A 81 -18.80 1.17 16.44
CA ASN A 81 -17.78 0.99 15.44
C ASN A 81 -16.64 1.98 15.71
N GLY A 82 -15.45 1.45 15.93
CA GLY A 82 -14.21 2.22 15.98
C GLY A 82 -13.42 2.03 14.68
N THR A 83 -12.99 3.12 14.05
CA THR A 83 -12.11 3.07 12.89
C THR A 83 -10.85 3.82 13.20
N LEU A 84 -9.73 3.13 13.16
CA LEU A 84 -8.40 3.72 13.22
C LEU A 84 -8.00 4.12 11.81
N LYS A 85 -7.82 5.42 11.60
CA LYS A 85 -7.40 6.01 10.33
C LYS A 85 -5.95 6.46 10.44
N MET A 86 -5.09 5.86 9.63
CA MET A 86 -3.68 6.25 9.53
C MET A 86 -3.36 6.44 8.05
N ASP A 87 -3.14 7.68 7.64
CA ASP A 87 -2.84 7.99 6.26
C ASP A 87 -1.36 8.32 6.11
N TYR A 88 -0.75 7.76 5.08
CA TYR A 88 0.67 7.87 4.81
C TYR A 88 0.94 8.45 3.43
N VAL A 89 2.08 9.12 3.31
CA VAL A 89 2.77 9.30 2.03
C VAL A 89 3.87 8.25 1.98
N ASN A 90 3.68 7.23 1.14
CA ASN A 90 4.62 6.16 0.92
C ASN A 90 5.54 6.49 -0.25
N VAL A 91 6.83 6.19 -0.10
CA VAL A 91 7.86 6.38 -1.13
C VAL A 91 8.46 5.03 -1.50
N PRO A 92 7.78 4.23 -2.35
CA PRO A 92 8.31 2.95 -2.80
C PRO A 92 9.55 3.14 -3.68
N ILE A 93 10.57 2.30 -3.46
CA ILE A 93 11.75 2.14 -4.30
C ILE A 93 11.84 0.66 -4.61
N LEU A 94 11.58 0.28 -5.86
CA LEU A 94 11.39 -1.11 -6.25
C LEU A 94 12.36 -1.52 -7.37
N VAL A 95 12.78 -2.75 -7.33
CA VAL A 95 13.34 -3.48 -8.46
C VAL A 95 12.24 -4.32 -9.07
N ASN A 96 12.04 -4.19 -10.39
CA ASN A 96 11.05 -4.92 -11.13
C ASN A 96 11.77 -5.94 -12.03
N PHE A 97 11.41 -7.20 -11.89
CA PHE A 97 11.93 -8.29 -12.72
C PHE A 97 10.86 -8.73 -13.72
N HIS A 98 11.09 -8.46 -14.99
CA HIS A 98 10.19 -8.79 -16.10
C HIS A 98 10.37 -10.27 -16.47
N VAL A 99 9.45 -11.12 -16.00
CA VAL A 99 9.50 -12.59 -16.19
C VAL A 99 8.90 -13.05 -17.51
N ALA A 100 7.98 -12.27 -18.06
CA ALA A 100 7.33 -12.49 -19.36
C ALA A 100 6.82 -11.15 -19.92
N ASN A 101 6.35 -11.16 -21.17
CA ASN A 101 5.75 -9.96 -21.77
C ASN A 101 4.59 -9.45 -20.90
N GLY A 102 4.73 -8.21 -20.42
CA GLY A 102 3.78 -7.55 -19.55
C GLY A 102 3.81 -8.00 -18.10
N LEU A 103 4.41 -9.13 -17.75
CA LEU A 103 4.43 -9.66 -16.38
C LEU A 103 5.74 -9.30 -15.67
N ALA A 104 5.64 -8.64 -14.52
CA ALA A 104 6.79 -8.33 -13.68
C ALA A 104 6.55 -8.69 -12.22
N LEU A 105 7.60 -9.19 -11.57
CA LEU A 105 7.69 -9.33 -10.12
C LEU A 105 8.39 -8.09 -9.58
N LYS A 106 7.92 -7.59 -8.44
CA LYS A 106 8.40 -6.36 -7.83
C LYS A 106 8.79 -6.62 -6.39
N ALA A 107 9.94 -6.09 -5.98
CA ALA A 107 10.37 -6.12 -4.59
C ALA A 107 11.22 -4.89 -4.28
N GLY A 108 11.24 -4.45 -3.02
CA GLY A 108 12.04 -3.30 -2.64
C GLY A 108 11.83 -2.85 -1.21
N ILE A 109 11.98 -1.55 -1.03
CA ILE A 109 11.80 -0.87 0.26
C ILE A 109 10.79 0.26 0.09
N GLN A 110 10.08 0.58 1.15
CA GLN A 110 9.08 1.64 1.14
C GLN A 110 9.04 2.35 2.49
N PRO A 111 9.76 3.46 2.65
CA PRO A 111 9.50 4.38 3.74
C PRO A 111 8.12 5.04 3.56
N GLY A 112 7.37 5.14 4.65
CA GLY A 112 6.05 5.77 4.73
C GLY A 112 6.05 6.85 5.80
N PHE A 113 5.58 8.03 5.47
CA PHE A 113 5.47 9.18 6.37
C PHE A 113 4.02 9.36 6.79
N LEU A 114 3.75 9.24 8.09
CA LEU A 114 2.42 9.43 8.66
C LEU A 114 2.03 10.92 8.54
N ILE A 115 0.92 11.18 7.87
CA ILE A 115 0.40 12.54 7.66
C ILE A 115 -0.94 12.79 8.34
N ASN A 116 -1.66 11.72 8.74
CA ASN A 116 -2.92 11.81 9.46
C ASN A 116 -3.08 10.61 10.37
N ASP A 117 -3.46 10.85 11.64
CA ASP A 117 -3.72 9.85 12.66
C ASP A 117 -4.99 10.20 13.42
N LYS A 118 -6.07 9.47 13.16
CA LYS A 118 -7.37 9.71 13.78
C LYS A 118 -8.05 8.42 14.21
N VAL A 119 -8.84 8.53 15.25
CA VAL A 119 -9.84 7.54 15.64
C VAL A 119 -11.21 8.12 15.35
N GLU A 120 -11.99 7.40 14.57
CA GLU A 120 -13.42 7.68 14.38
C GLU A 120 -14.22 6.68 15.20
N VAL A 121 -15.10 7.20 16.04
CA VAL A 121 -16.05 6.41 16.81
C VAL A 121 -17.46 6.70 16.28
N SER A 122 -18.17 5.68 15.84
CA SER A 122 -19.52 5.80 15.29
C SER A 122 -20.51 4.95 16.07
N THR A 123 -21.57 5.59 16.55
CA THR A 123 -22.69 4.95 17.27
C THR A 123 -24.01 5.55 16.77
N ASN A 124 -24.96 4.67 16.40
CA ASN A 124 -26.31 5.07 15.99
C ASN A 124 -26.34 6.16 14.89
N GLY A 125 -25.39 6.16 13.96
CA GLY A 125 -25.33 7.13 12.85
C GLY A 125 -24.70 8.48 13.22
N VAL A 126 -24.19 8.65 14.44
CA VAL A 126 -23.40 9.80 14.86
C VAL A 126 -21.93 9.37 14.90
N SER A 127 -21.07 10.11 14.20
CA SER A 127 -19.61 9.87 14.19
C SER A 127 -18.90 11.05 14.83
N ALA A 128 -17.88 10.74 15.64
CA ALA A 128 -16.95 11.70 16.20
C ALA A 128 -15.51 11.28 15.83
N GLU A 129 -14.69 12.23 15.43
CA GLU A 129 -13.27 12.02 15.15
C GLU A 129 -12.42 12.73 16.22
N ILE A 130 -11.39 12.06 16.70
CA ILE A 130 -10.37 12.61 17.60
C ILE A 130 -8.99 12.17 17.11
N GLY A 131 -7.96 13.01 17.32
CA GLY A 131 -6.58 12.62 17.06
C GLY A 131 -6.19 11.38 17.87
N LEU A 132 -5.48 10.44 17.26
CA LEU A 132 -5.10 9.19 17.90
C LEU A 132 -4.22 9.46 19.15
N LYS A 133 -3.22 10.32 19.03
CA LYS A 133 -2.36 10.75 20.15
C LYS A 133 -3.14 11.43 21.27
N GLU A 134 -4.14 12.23 20.91
CA GLU A 134 -5.00 12.92 21.86
C GLU A 134 -5.92 11.94 22.60
N SER A 135 -6.45 10.93 21.90
CA SER A 135 -7.31 9.91 22.52
C SER A 135 -6.58 9.08 23.57
N TYR A 136 -5.35 8.65 23.29
CA TYR A 136 -4.53 7.92 24.26
C TYR A 136 -4.14 8.81 25.44
N ARG A 137 -3.77 10.06 25.21
CA ARG A 137 -3.45 11.02 26.29
C ARG A 137 -4.68 11.28 27.18
N ALA A 138 -5.86 11.41 26.60
CA ALA A 138 -7.10 11.58 27.35
C ALA A 138 -7.45 10.33 28.19
N ALA A 139 -7.10 9.15 27.71
CA ALA A 139 -7.25 7.89 28.43
C ALA A 139 -6.14 7.64 29.49
N GLY A 140 -5.14 8.53 29.62
CA GLY A 140 -4.01 8.35 30.51
C GLY A 140 -3.04 7.25 30.10
N VAL A 141 -3.05 6.88 28.81
CA VAL A 141 -2.19 5.84 28.22
C VAL A 141 -1.05 6.51 27.46
N ASP A 142 0.19 6.10 27.76
CA ASP A 142 1.36 6.51 27.01
C ASP A 142 1.52 5.59 25.80
N ALA A 143 1.20 6.10 24.61
CA ALA A 143 1.28 5.38 23.35
C ALA A 143 2.33 6.04 22.45
N ASP A 144 3.28 5.25 21.97
CA ASP A 144 4.24 5.66 20.94
C ASP A 144 3.69 5.36 19.56
N ILE A 145 3.48 6.43 18.77
CA ILE A 145 2.99 6.38 17.40
C ILE A 145 4.05 6.99 16.50
N PRO A 146 4.91 6.16 15.90
CA PRO A 146 5.98 6.64 15.03
C PRO A 146 5.42 7.37 13.79
N SER A 147 6.08 8.45 13.43
CA SER A 147 5.74 9.20 12.22
C SER A 147 6.31 8.58 10.94
N LEU A 148 7.20 7.59 11.09
CA LEU A 148 7.85 6.87 10.00
C LEU A 148 7.51 5.38 10.08
N ASP A 149 6.95 4.86 9.01
CA ASP A 149 6.81 3.42 8.76
C ASP A 149 7.87 2.96 7.75
N PHE A 150 8.38 1.77 7.91
CA PHE A 150 9.31 1.16 6.96
C PHE A 150 8.81 -0.22 6.59
N SER A 151 8.51 -0.44 5.30
CA SER A 151 7.95 -1.69 4.82
C SER A 151 8.74 -2.30 3.67
N ILE A 152 8.58 -3.61 3.50
CA ILE A 152 9.07 -4.37 2.35
C ILE A 152 7.87 -4.67 1.45
N PRO A 153 7.76 -3.99 0.30
CA PRO A 153 6.78 -4.31 -0.72
C PRO A 153 7.21 -5.53 -1.54
N LEU A 154 6.29 -6.47 -1.71
CA LEU A 154 6.39 -7.60 -2.62
C LEU A 154 5.18 -7.58 -3.54
N GLY A 155 5.38 -7.59 -4.85
CA GLY A 155 4.30 -7.40 -5.79
C GLY A 155 4.46 -8.15 -7.10
N ILE A 156 3.34 -8.22 -7.79
CA ILE A 156 3.23 -8.71 -9.15
C ILE A 156 2.45 -7.68 -9.95
N SER A 157 2.88 -7.40 -11.15
CA SER A 157 2.15 -6.50 -12.06
C SER A 157 2.03 -7.09 -13.45
N TYR A 158 0.92 -6.75 -14.10
CA TYR A 158 0.70 -7.09 -15.49
C TYR A 158 0.39 -5.84 -16.29
N GLU A 159 1.21 -5.57 -17.31
CA GLU A 159 1.08 -4.46 -18.26
C GLU A 159 0.43 -4.95 -19.54
N PHE A 160 -0.74 -4.40 -19.85
CA PHE A 160 -1.43 -4.62 -21.11
C PHE A 160 -1.48 -3.29 -21.88
N SER A 161 -0.75 -3.21 -22.97
CA SER A 161 -0.54 -1.97 -23.73
C SER A 161 0.15 -0.92 -22.82
N HIS A 162 -0.61 0.01 -22.26
CA HIS A 162 -0.14 1.04 -21.33
C HIS A 162 -0.82 0.94 -19.96
N VAL A 163 -1.81 0.07 -19.84
CA VAL A 163 -2.54 -0.14 -18.57
C VAL A 163 -1.81 -1.17 -17.74
N VAL A 164 -1.55 -0.84 -16.48
CA VAL A 164 -0.86 -1.71 -15.52
C VAL A 164 -1.79 -2.06 -14.38
N LEU A 165 -2.09 -3.34 -14.23
CA LEU A 165 -2.71 -3.89 -13.03
C LEU A 165 -1.60 -4.40 -12.09
N GLU A 166 -1.63 -4.00 -10.84
CA GLU A 166 -0.63 -4.40 -9.86
C GLU A 166 -1.29 -4.86 -8.56
N ALA A 167 -0.84 -6.00 -8.04
CA ALA A 167 -1.12 -6.49 -6.71
C ALA A 167 0.19 -6.45 -5.90
N ARG A 168 0.16 -5.81 -4.73
CA ARG A 168 1.33 -5.63 -3.86
C ARG A 168 0.96 -5.96 -2.42
N TYR A 169 1.83 -6.65 -1.73
CA TYR A 169 1.77 -6.85 -0.29
C TYR A 169 2.90 -6.04 0.37
N ASN A 170 2.54 -5.14 1.25
CA ASN A 170 3.47 -4.30 2.00
C ASN A 170 3.57 -4.86 3.42
N LEU A 171 4.72 -5.42 3.75
CA LEU A 171 5.05 -5.96 5.06
C LEU A 171 5.79 -4.89 5.87
N SER A 172 5.13 -4.28 6.85
CA SER A 172 5.76 -3.30 7.72
C SER A 172 6.76 -3.96 8.67
N LEU A 173 7.94 -3.37 8.77
CA LEU A 173 9.01 -3.78 9.68
C LEU A 173 8.96 -2.98 10.98
N THR A 174 8.46 -1.75 10.93
CA THR A 174 8.32 -0.86 12.08
C THR A 174 7.00 -1.08 12.79
N ASN A 175 6.95 -0.69 14.06
CA ASN A 175 5.71 -0.73 14.83
C ASN A 175 4.81 0.44 14.41
N ALA A 176 3.53 0.18 14.24
CA ALA A 176 2.54 1.21 13.96
C ALA A 176 2.10 1.91 15.25
N ILE A 177 1.91 1.12 16.31
CA ILE A 177 1.54 1.58 17.65
C ILE A 177 2.27 0.69 18.66
N SER A 178 2.82 1.30 19.72
CA SER A 178 3.40 0.59 20.85
C SER A 178 2.76 1.06 22.14
N ILE A 179 2.18 0.14 22.91
CA ILE A 179 1.51 0.40 24.19
C ILE A 179 1.99 -0.63 25.20
N LEU A 180 2.52 -0.20 26.35
CA LEU A 180 2.93 -1.06 27.47
C LEU A 180 3.86 -2.22 27.09
N GLY A 181 4.67 -2.04 26.04
CA GLY A 181 5.60 -3.07 25.56
C GLY A 181 5.04 -4.01 24.50
N GLU A 182 3.75 -3.95 24.20
CA GLU A 182 3.14 -4.62 23.05
C GLU A 182 3.16 -3.73 21.82
N SER A 183 3.40 -4.30 20.66
CA SER A 183 3.49 -3.55 19.42
C SER A 183 2.70 -4.22 18.31
N THR A 184 2.02 -3.39 17.52
CA THR A 184 1.31 -3.80 16.29
C THR A 184 2.05 -3.31 15.06
N LYS A 185 1.93 -4.03 13.95
CA LYS A 185 2.50 -3.63 12.66
C LYS A 185 1.43 -3.60 11.59
N HIS A 186 1.63 -2.76 10.58
CA HIS A 186 0.76 -2.76 9.41
C HIS A 186 1.02 -3.97 8.52
N SER A 187 -0.06 -4.54 8.01
CA SER A 187 -0.09 -5.55 6.95
C SER A 187 -1.06 -5.06 5.89
N VAL A 188 -0.55 -4.69 4.72
CA VAL A 188 -1.36 -4.04 3.70
C VAL A 188 -1.26 -4.79 2.38
N PHE A 189 -2.40 -5.32 1.93
CA PHE A 189 -2.56 -5.79 0.58
C PHE A 189 -3.11 -4.65 -0.29
N GLN A 190 -2.45 -4.35 -1.39
CA GLN A 190 -2.73 -3.22 -2.26
C GLN A 190 -3.04 -3.70 -3.67
N LEU A 191 -4.15 -3.23 -4.25
CA LEU A 191 -4.51 -3.43 -5.65
C LEU A 191 -4.58 -2.08 -6.33
N THR A 192 -3.83 -1.89 -7.42
CA THR A 192 -3.81 -0.63 -8.17
C THR A 192 -3.95 -0.85 -9.66
N LEU A 193 -4.61 0.10 -10.29
CA LEU A 193 -4.64 0.28 -11.74
C LEU A 193 -3.88 1.55 -12.08
N GLY A 194 -2.96 1.46 -13.00
CA GLY A 194 -2.16 2.58 -13.48
C GLY A 194 -2.12 2.68 -14.98
N TYR A 195 -1.66 3.81 -15.46
CA TYR A 195 -1.39 4.02 -16.88
C TYR A 195 0.06 4.48 -17.05
N LYS A 196 0.81 3.85 -17.94
CA LYS A 196 2.23 4.07 -18.15
C LYS A 196 2.48 4.95 -19.37
N PHE A 197 3.06 6.11 -19.14
CA PHE A 197 3.50 7.06 -20.16
C PHE A 197 5.00 6.88 -20.40
N GLY A 198 5.44 6.67 -21.63
CA GLY A 198 6.85 6.78 -22.00
C GLY A 198 7.27 8.25 -21.98
N LEU A 199 8.48 8.52 -21.46
CA LEU A 199 9.09 9.85 -21.36
C LEU A 199 10.25 9.95 -22.37
#